data_da3b888ae862dca6b89a3cdbe8edaead
#
_entry.id   da3b888ae862dca6b89a3cdbe8edaead
#
_cell.length_a   1.000
_cell.length_b   1.000
_cell.length_c   1.000
_cell.angle_alpha   90.00
_cell.angle_beta   90.00
_cell.angle_gamma   90.00
#
_symmetry.space_group_name_H-M   'P 1'
#
loop_
_entity.id
_entity.type
_entity.pdbx_description
1 polymer ?
#
loop_
_entity_poly.entity_id
_entity_poly.type
_entity_poly.pdbx_seq_one_letter_code
_entity_poly.pdbx_strand_id
1 'polypeptide(L)'
;MKGKILAICTQEPEYARGLSEYILGRRELLFQVMVFLDLEKLRQFINEHRVDLLLLDDIYAETETMDVKRVFMLCDDLNCKETDCYHPIYKYQSGEKIIAEILSCCAEEEGSEIILRIQKADVEVIGVYSPIHRIGKTQYALQLAKEFA
;
A
#
# COMPACT_ATOMS: atom_id res chain seq x y z
N MET A 1 -3.49 7.58 19.23
CA MET A 1 -4.30 7.32 18.01
C MET A 1 -4.05 5.91 17.53
N LYS A 2 -5.11 5.15 17.34
CA LYS A 2 -4.98 3.83 16.73
C LYS A 2 -4.68 4.00 15.23
N GLY A 3 -3.60 3.38 14.75
CA GLY A 3 -3.32 3.30 13.31
C GLY A 3 -4.43 2.53 12.58
N LYS A 4 -4.53 2.76 11.28
CA LYS A 4 -5.45 1.98 10.42
C LYS A 4 -4.95 0.54 10.30
N ILE A 5 -5.85 -0.42 10.31
CA ILE A 5 -5.52 -1.83 10.16
C ILE A 5 -5.47 -2.19 8.69
N LEU A 6 -4.29 -2.63 8.26
CA LEU A 6 -4.04 -3.20 6.93
C LEU A 6 -3.87 -4.71 7.07
N ALA A 7 -4.80 -5.46 6.52
CA ALA A 7 -4.70 -6.91 6.48
C ALA A 7 -4.15 -7.39 5.13
N ILE A 8 -3.27 -8.37 5.17
CA ILE A 8 -2.71 -9.03 3.99
C ILE A 8 -3.10 -10.50 4.07
N CYS A 9 -3.80 -11.00 3.07
CA CYS A 9 -4.17 -12.42 2.98
C CYS A 9 -3.66 -13.03 1.68
N THR A 10 -2.71 -13.94 1.81
CA THR A 10 -2.12 -14.69 0.69
C THR A 10 -1.67 -16.06 1.17
N GLN A 11 -1.60 -17.03 0.27
CA GLN A 11 -1.05 -18.36 0.57
C GLN A 11 0.49 -18.40 0.49
N GLU A 12 1.14 -17.32 0.09
CA GLU A 12 2.59 -17.24 -0.02
C GLU A 12 3.20 -16.55 1.21
N PRO A 13 3.71 -17.31 2.20
CA PRO A 13 4.19 -16.73 3.47
C PRO A 13 5.40 -15.81 3.28
N GLU A 14 6.29 -16.10 2.36
CA GLU A 14 7.45 -15.27 2.09
C GLU A 14 7.09 -13.92 1.45
N TYR A 15 6.14 -13.94 0.52
CA TYR A 15 5.60 -12.72 -0.06
C TYR A 15 4.93 -11.83 0.99
N ALA A 16 4.07 -12.42 1.81
CA ALA A 16 3.39 -11.71 2.89
C ALA A 16 4.38 -11.10 3.90
N ARG A 17 5.41 -11.86 4.27
CA ARG A 17 6.47 -11.38 5.17
C ARG A 17 7.22 -10.22 4.56
N GLY A 18 7.70 -10.34 3.32
CA GLY A 18 8.44 -9.28 2.65
C GLY A 18 7.63 -7.99 2.50
N LEU A 19 6.38 -8.09 2.10
CA LEU A 19 5.51 -6.94 1.96
C LEU A 19 5.19 -6.30 3.32
N SER A 20 4.90 -7.10 4.34
CA SER A 20 4.62 -6.58 5.69
C SER A 20 5.83 -5.88 6.32
N GLU A 21 7.02 -6.47 6.18
CA GLU A 21 8.27 -5.86 6.65
C GLU A 21 8.56 -4.54 5.93
N TYR A 22 8.32 -4.48 4.63
CA TYR A 22 8.47 -3.27 3.84
C TYR A 22 7.54 -2.14 4.32
N ILE A 23 6.27 -2.46 4.55
CA ILE A 23 5.28 -1.49 5.03
C ILE A 23 5.63 -1.02 6.46
N LEU A 24 5.97 -1.94 7.35
CA LEU A 24 6.35 -1.62 8.73
C LEU A 24 7.65 -0.81 8.83
N GLY A 25 8.55 -0.96 7.87
CA GLY A 25 9.78 -0.17 7.76
C GLY A 25 9.54 1.29 7.35
N ARG A 26 8.36 1.60 6.83
CA ARG A 26 7.97 2.96 6.46
C ARG A 26 7.31 3.67 7.64
N ARG A 27 8.07 4.43 8.38
CA ARG A 27 7.58 5.12 9.60
C ARG A 27 6.49 6.17 9.30
N GLU A 28 6.43 6.65 8.09
CA GLU A 28 5.40 7.59 7.62
C GLU A 28 4.02 6.93 7.52
N LEU A 29 3.99 5.62 7.35
CA LEU A 29 2.77 4.85 7.22
C LEU A 29 2.35 4.32 8.60
N LEU A 30 1.32 4.89 9.16
CA LEU A 30 0.80 4.49 10.47
C LEU A 30 -0.19 3.32 10.34
N PHE A 31 0.26 2.25 9.69
CA PHE A 31 -0.54 1.02 9.58
C PHE A 31 -0.19 0.01 10.67
N GLN A 32 -1.23 -0.62 11.22
CA GLN A 32 -1.09 -1.91 11.88
C GLN A 32 -1.23 -2.99 10.82
N VAL A 33 -0.15 -3.71 10.53
CA VAL A 33 -0.16 -4.75 9.50
C VAL A 33 -0.46 -6.10 10.14
N MET A 34 -1.49 -6.77 9.65
CA MET A 34 -1.90 -8.11 10.04
C MET A 34 -1.77 -9.04 8.84
N VAL A 35 -1.09 -10.16 9.01
CA VAL A 35 -0.86 -11.15 7.95
C VAL A 35 -1.67 -12.41 8.22
N PHE A 36 -2.40 -12.85 7.21
CA PHE A 36 -3.19 -14.08 7.25
C PHE A 36 -2.79 -14.98 6.09
N LEU A 37 -2.53 -16.23 6.37
CA LEU A 37 -2.24 -17.26 5.36
C LEU A 37 -3.47 -18.14 5.09
N ASP A 38 -4.55 -17.91 5.82
CA ASP A 38 -5.79 -18.66 5.76
C ASP A 38 -6.98 -17.70 5.76
N LEU A 39 -7.87 -17.89 4.80
CA LEU A 39 -9.05 -17.03 4.63
C LEU A 39 -10.03 -17.12 5.82
N GLU A 40 -10.16 -18.29 6.44
CA GLU A 40 -11.04 -18.47 7.60
C GLU A 40 -10.57 -17.65 8.80
N LYS A 41 -9.28 -17.61 9.04
CA LYS A 41 -8.70 -16.76 10.10
C LYS A 41 -8.91 -15.28 9.82
N LEU A 42 -8.77 -14.87 8.56
CA LEU A 42 -9.09 -13.50 8.15
C LEU A 42 -10.55 -13.15 8.43
N ARG A 43 -11.48 -14.02 8.06
CA ARG A 43 -12.92 -13.83 8.30
C ARG A 43 -13.24 -13.68 9.78
N GLN A 44 -12.68 -14.54 10.62
CA GLN A 44 -12.84 -14.44 12.08
C GLN A 44 -12.32 -13.10 12.61
N PHE A 45 -11.16 -12.67 12.12
CA PHE A 45 -10.57 -11.39 12.52
C PHE A 45 -11.44 -10.20 12.09
N ILE A 46 -11.98 -10.20 10.87
CA ILE A 46 -12.87 -9.15 10.37
C ILE A 46 -14.15 -9.04 11.19
N ASN A 47 -14.69 -10.17 11.66
CA ASN A 47 -15.89 -10.19 12.50
C ASN A 47 -15.65 -9.56 13.87
N GLU A 48 -14.43 -9.64 14.40
CA GLU A 48 -14.06 -9.14 15.72
C GLU A 48 -13.41 -7.75 15.69
N HIS A 49 -12.79 -7.38 14.56
CA HIS A 49 -12.01 -6.16 14.43
C HIS A 49 -12.37 -5.42 13.13
N ARG A 50 -12.35 -4.10 13.21
CA ARG A 50 -12.53 -3.27 12.02
C ARG A 50 -11.23 -3.24 11.20
N VAL A 51 -11.28 -3.81 10.01
CA VAL A 51 -10.20 -3.75 9.03
C VAL A 51 -10.48 -2.59 8.06
N ASP A 52 -9.53 -1.69 7.92
CA ASP A 52 -9.68 -0.52 7.04
C ASP A 52 -9.27 -0.83 5.59
N LEU A 53 -8.19 -1.58 5.42
CA LEU A 53 -7.64 -1.96 4.12
C LEU A 53 -7.35 -3.46 4.10
N LEU A 54 -7.69 -4.11 3.00
CA LEU A 54 -7.41 -5.54 2.78
C LEU A 54 -6.66 -5.72 1.46
N LEU A 55 -5.50 -6.34 1.52
CA LEU A 55 -4.79 -6.88 0.36
C LEU A 55 -5.09 -8.37 0.28
N LEU A 56 -5.87 -8.77 -0.71
CA LEU A 56 -6.36 -10.13 -0.89
C LEU A 56 -5.77 -10.73 -2.16
N ASP A 57 -5.23 -11.93 -2.08
CA ASP A 57 -4.71 -12.66 -3.24
C ASP A 57 -5.85 -13.02 -4.21
N ASP A 58 -5.58 -12.96 -5.51
CA ASP A 58 -6.57 -13.22 -6.56
C ASP A 58 -7.13 -14.63 -6.58
N ILE A 59 -6.45 -15.58 -5.96
CA ILE A 59 -6.99 -16.93 -5.74
C ILE A 59 -8.28 -16.95 -4.93
N TYR A 60 -8.53 -15.87 -4.17
CA TYR A 60 -9.75 -15.69 -3.38
C TYR A 60 -10.79 -14.77 -4.05
N ALA A 61 -10.61 -14.45 -5.34
CA ALA A 61 -11.46 -13.49 -6.06
C ALA A 61 -12.95 -13.89 -6.10
N GLU A 62 -13.26 -15.17 -6.06
CA GLU A 62 -14.64 -15.69 -6.08
C GLU A 62 -15.28 -15.78 -4.68
N THR A 63 -14.57 -15.37 -3.64
CA THR A 63 -15.14 -15.38 -2.29
C THR A 63 -16.17 -14.26 -2.11
N GLU A 64 -17.11 -14.53 -1.22
CA GLU A 64 -18.13 -13.53 -0.84
C GLU A 64 -17.50 -12.21 -0.39
N THR A 65 -18.17 -11.13 -0.69
CA THR A 65 -17.75 -9.77 -0.26
C THR A 65 -17.58 -9.72 1.26
N MET A 66 -16.41 -9.27 1.68
CA MET A 66 -16.10 -9.07 3.09
C MET A 66 -16.47 -7.65 3.51
N ASP A 67 -16.90 -7.49 4.76
CA ASP A 67 -17.20 -6.17 5.34
C ASP A 67 -15.89 -5.42 5.68
N VAL A 68 -15.20 -5.03 4.63
CA VAL A 68 -13.98 -4.22 4.70
C VAL A 68 -14.17 -2.99 3.84
N LYS A 69 -13.73 -1.85 4.35
CA LYS A 69 -13.90 -0.56 3.69
C LYS A 69 -13.30 -0.53 2.28
N ARG A 70 -12.13 -1.12 2.12
CA ARG A 70 -11.45 -1.21 0.82
C ARG A 70 -10.73 -2.53 0.65
N VAL A 71 -10.94 -3.14 -0.49
CA VAL A 71 -10.27 -4.38 -0.90
C VAL A 71 -9.41 -4.12 -2.13
N PHE A 72 -8.13 -4.48 -2.02
CA PHE A 72 -7.19 -4.50 -3.13
C PHE A 72 -6.89 -5.95 -3.48
N MET A 73 -7.05 -6.30 -4.74
CA MET A 73 -6.78 -7.64 -5.22
C MET A 73 -5.36 -7.74 -5.75
N LEU A 74 -4.54 -8.59 -5.13
CA LEU A 74 -3.18 -8.87 -5.57
C LEU A 74 -3.24 -9.86 -6.74
N CYS A 75 -2.93 -9.39 -7.93
CA CYS A 75 -3.05 -10.15 -9.16
C CYS A 75 -1.70 -10.59 -9.70
N ASP A 76 -1.63 -11.84 -10.17
CA ASP A 76 -0.45 -12.38 -10.85
C ASP A 76 -0.34 -11.88 -12.31
N ASP A 77 -1.45 -11.40 -12.87
CA ASP A 77 -1.51 -10.90 -14.25
C ASP A 77 -1.71 -9.38 -14.29
N LEU A 78 -1.03 -8.73 -15.22
CA LEU A 78 -1.19 -7.29 -15.49
C LEU A 78 -2.55 -6.91 -16.08
N ASN A 79 -3.29 -7.89 -16.62
CA ASN A 79 -4.59 -7.68 -17.24
C ASN A 79 -5.79 -7.85 -16.28
N CYS A 80 -5.53 -7.91 -14.99
CA CYS A 80 -6.57 -7.98 -13.98
C CYS A 80 -7.48 -6.74 -14.10
N LYS A 81 -8.79 -6.97 -14.23
CA LYS A 81 -9.75 -5.89 -14.43
C LYS A 81 -10.23 -5.32 -13.09
N GLU A 82 -10.32 -4.02 -13.04
CA GLU A 82 -11.01 -3.33 -11.95
C GLU A 82 -12.48 -3.71 -11.92
N THR A 83 -12.97 -3.96 -10.73
CA THR A 83 -14.41 -4.21 -10.48
C THR A 83 -14.92 -3.23 -9.42
N ASP A 84 -16.24 -3.11 -9.29
CA ASP A 84 -16.84 -2.24 -8.27
C ASP A 84 -16.50 -2.68 -6.83
N CYS A 85 -16.04 -3.90 -6.66
CA CYS A 85 -15.78 -4.50 -5.34
C CYS A 85 -14.31 -4.39 -4.89
N TYR A 86 -13.36 -4.26 -5.82
CA TYR A 86 -11.94 -4.23 -5.50
C TYR A 86 -11.09 -3.55 -6.58
N HIS A 87 -9.94 -3.02 -6.14
CA HIS A 87 -8.91 -2.49 -7.03
C HIS A 87 -7.83 -3.55 -7.28
N PRO A 88 -7.50 -3.87 -8.56
CA PRO A 88 -6.43 -4.79 -8.87
C PRO A 88 -5.06 -4.11 -8.65
N ILE A 89 -4.15 -4.84 -8.03
CA ILE A 89 -2.75 -4.45 -7.88
C ILE A 89 -1.88 -5.59 -8.38
N TYR A 90 -0.95 -5.28 -9.28
CA TYR A 90 0.01 -6.27 -9.75
C TYR A 90 0.95 -6.68 -8.60
N LYS A 91 0.98 -7.97 -8.30
CA LYS A 91 1.65 -8.55 -7.14
C LYS A 91 3.17 -8.45 -7.21
N TYR A 92 3.74 -8.65 -8.40
CA TYR A 92 5.18 -8.73 -8.62
C TYR A 92 5.83 -7.39 -8.99
N GLN A 93 5.36 -6.32 -8.42
CA GLN A 93 5.99 -5.00 -8.51
C GLN A 93 6.67 -4.64 -7.19
N SER A 94 7.43 -3.54 -7.18
CA SER A 94 8.09 -3.10 -5.96
C SER A 94 7.09 -2.72 -4.86
N GLY A 95 7.47 -2.92 -3.61
CA GLY A 95 6.65 -2.51 -2.46
C GLY A 95 6.30 -1.03 -2.50
N GLU A 96 7.20 -0.19 -3.00
CA GLU A 96 6.97 1.24 -3.18
C GLU A 96 5.80 1.53 -4.13
N LYS A 97 5.73 0.83 -5.26
CA LYS A 97 4.62 0.98 -6.21
C LYS A 97 3.30 0.48 -5.64
N ILE A 98 3.32 -0.64 -4.93
CA ILE A 98 2.12 -1.17 -4.25
C ILE A 98 1.58 -0.13 -3.25
N ILE A 99 2.44 0.42 -2.41
CA ILE A 99 2.05 1.46 -1.45
C ILE A 99 1.54 2.72 -2.15
N ALA A 100 2.21 3.16 -3.22
CA ALA A 100 1.78 4.32 -3.99
C ALA A 100 0.37 4.14 -4.58
N GLU A 101 0.06 2.97 -5.11
CA GLU A 101 -1.28 2.65 -5.62
C GLU A 101 -2.33 2.65 -4.50
N ILE A 102 -2.03 2.06 -3.35
CA ILE A 102 -2.93 2.06 -2.19
C ILE A 102 -3.21 3.49 -1.74
N LEU A 103 -2.19 4.30 -1.58
CA LEU A 103 -2.33 5.69 -1.13
C LEU A 103 -3.08 6.55 -2.16
N SER A 104 -2.84 6.34 -3.44
CA SER A 104 -3.54 7.04 -4.52
C SER A 104 -5.05 6.76 -4.49
N CYS A 105 -5.43 5.49 -4.40
CA CYS A 105 -6.84 5.11 -4.28
C CYS A 105 -7.50 5.67 -3.01
N CYS A 106 -6.77 5.69 -1.90
CA CYS A 106 -7.27 6.27 -0.66
C CYS A 106 -7.45 7.79 -0.75
N ALA A 107 -6.61 8.48 -1.51
CA ALA A 107 -6.67 9.93 -1.68
C ALA A 107 -7.87 10.39 -2.51
N GLU A 108 -8.22 9.64 -3.55
CA GLU A 108 -9.30 10.00 -4.47
C GLU A 108 -10.67 10.05 -3.78
N GLU A 109 -10.91 9.18 -2.81
CA GLU A 109 -12.24 9.05 -2.20
C GLU A 109 -12.43 9.87 -0.91
N GLU A 110 -11.39 10.14 -0.14
CA GLU A 110 -11.57 10.66 1.23
C GLU A 110 -10.84 11.97 1.57
N GLY A 111 -10.10 12.57 0.64
CA GLY A 111 -9.25 13.72 0.97
C GLY A 111 -8.36 13.38 2.17
N SER A 112 -7.59 12.38 2.07
CA SER A 112 -7.22 11.41 3.09
C SER A 112 -6.48 11.96 4.30
N GLU A 113 -6.93 11.58 5.48
CA GLU A 113 -6.17 11.70 6.74
C GLU A 113 -4.80 11.02 6.67
N ILE A 114 -4.63 9.99 5.84
CA ILE A 114 -3.35 9.29 5.65
C ILE A 114 -2.35 10.21 4.95
N ILE A 115 -2.75 10.85 3.86
CA ILE A 115 -1.88 11.79 3.12
C ILE A 115 -1.64 13.07 3.95
N LEU A 116 -2.65 13.55 4.67
CA LEU A 116 -2.51 14.71 5.54
C LEU A 116 -1.51 14.49 6.68
N ARG A 117 -1.30 13.27 7.13
CA ARG A 117 -0.28 12.96 8.13
C ARG A 117 1.13 12.90 7.56
N ILE A 118 1.26 12.45 6.31
CA ILE A 118 2.52 12.53 5.56
C ILE A 118 2.87 14.00 5.29
N GLN A 119 1.87 14.84 5.02
CA GLN A 119 2.07 16.27 4.77
C GLN A 119 2.33 17.12 6.03
N LYS A 120 2.01 16.61 7.23
CA LYS A 120 2.29 17.30 8.50
C LYS A 120 3.72 17.11 9.02
N ALA A 121 4.50 16.23 8.42
CA ALA A 121 5.94 16.27 8.63
C ALA A 121 6.46 17.54 7.95
N ASP A 122 7.29 18.32 8.63
CA ASP A 122 8.04 19.43 8.02
C ASP A 122 8.94 18.89 6.91
N VAL A 123 8.34 18.64 5.75
CA VAL A 123 9.04 18.15 4.58
C VAL A 123 9.20 19.29 3.60
N GLU A 124 10.42 19.75 3.42
CA GLU A 124 10.76 20.64 2.33
C GLU A 124 10.84 19.85 1.03
N VAL A 125 9.94 20.14 0.09
CA VAL A 125 9.94 19.49 -1.23
C VAL A 125 10.77 20.33 -2.19
N ILE A 126 11.93 19.80 -2.59
CA ILE A 126 12.81 20.43 -3.58
C ILE A 126 12.62 19.74 -4.92
N GLY A 127 12.06 20.47 -5.89
CA GLY A 127 11.94 20.00 -7.26
C GLY A 127 13.24 20.21 -8.04
N VAL A 128 13.80 19.15 -8.58
CA VAL A 128 14.94 19.23 -9.50
C VAL A 128 14.46 19.05 -10.92
N TYR A 129 14.57 20.10 -11.72
CA TYR A 129 14.12 20.12 -13.10
C TYR A 129 15.27 20.41 -14.06
N SER A 130 15.30 19.68 -15.17
CA SER A 130 16.21 19.98 -16.29
C SER A 130 15.48 19.77 -17.62
N PRO A 131 15.58 20.73 -18.56
CA PRO A 131 15.00 20.61 -19.89
C PRO A 131 15.71 19.59 -20.78
N ILE A 132 16.91 19.16 -20.36
CA ILE A 132 17.72 18.17 -21.10
C ILE A 132 17.77 16.88 -20.30
N HIS A 133 17.35 15.78 -20.93
CA HIS A 133 17.41 14.46 -20.30
C HIS A 133 18.86 13.98 -20.09
N ARG A 134 19.13 13.32 -18.97
CA ARG A 134 20.39 12.66 -18.63
C ARG A 134 21.58 13.58 -18.32
N ILE A 135 21.37 14.73 -17.67
CA ILE A 135 22.44 15.61 -17.20
C ILE A 135 22.84 15.35 -15.73
N GLY A 136 22.65 14.17 -15.18
CA GLY A 136 22.96 13.89 -13.77
C GLY A 136 21.95 14.46 -12.78
N LYS A 137 20.73 14.74 -13.22
CA LYS A 137 19.62 15.27 -12.38
C LYS A 137 19.34 14.40 -11.17
N THR A 138 19.37 13.08 -11.31
CA THR A 138 19.15 12.13 -10.22
C THR A 138 20.25 12.19 -9.18
N GLN A 139 21.52 12.28 -9.61
CA GLN A 139 22.67 12.39 -8.70
C GLN A 139 22.63 13.70 -7.91
N TYR A 140 22.27 14.79 -8.56
CA TYR A 140 22.13 16.07 -7.92
C TYR A 140 21.01 16.08 -6.87
N ALA A 141 19.87 15.50 -7.17
CA ALA A 141 18.75 15.36 -6.24
C ALA A 141 19.11 14.49 -5.03
N LEU A 142 19.85 13.38 -5.23
CA LEU A 142 20.35 12.55 -4.14
C LEU A 142 21.36 13.26 -3.26
N GLN A 143 22.24 14.06 -3.84
CA GLN A 143 23.21 14.85 -3.09
C GLN A 143 22.52 15.93 -2.24
N LEU A 144 21.55 16.63 -2.77
CA LEU A 144 20.73 17.58 -2.01
C LEU A 144 20.00 16.89 -0.85
N ALA A 145 19.43 15.72 -1.08
CA ALA A 145 18.75 14.94 -0.03
C ALA A 145 19.70 14.57 1.11
N LYS A 146 20.96 14.27 0.83
CA LYS A 146 21.99 14.00 1.85
C LYS A 146 22.36 15.23 2.66
N GLU A 147 22.40 16.40 2.06
CA GLU A 147 22.73 17.66 2.75
C GLU A 147 21.60 18.12 3.66
N PHE A 148 20.34 17.81 3.32
CA PHE A 148 19.16 18.17 4.10
C PHE A 148 18.70 17.08 5.07
N ALA A 149 19.35 15.92 5.08
CA ALA A 149 19.00 14.82 5.97
C ALA A 149 19.45 15.05 7.43
#